data_17cac130c8251507ebf4a10324e9714f
#
_entry.id   17cac130c8251507ebf4a10324e9714f
#
_cell.length_a   1.000
_cell.length_b   1.000
_cell.length_c   1.000
_cell.angle_alpha   90.00
_cell.angle_beta   90.00
_cell.angle_gamma   90.00
#
_symmetry.space_group_name_H-M   'P 1'
#
loop_
_entity.id
_entity.type
_entity.pdbx_description
1 polymer ?
#
loop_
_entity_poly.entity_id
_entity_poly.type
_entity_poly.pdbx_seq_one_letter_code
_entity_poly.pdbx_strand_id
1 'polypeptide(L)'
;MAEPTLADLVADVLGAEVVSLDPLTGGDNAAVFRAEIDDGRRVAVKTDRPGLPVMDHDTEARGLRWLRDSATVRVPEVLGVAAAGPDRPGVLVLEWIEESAGGGRAPSDEGAFGRDLAALHRSGAPCFGREDRRTTGSRRLPNEPCATWAEFQRSQRLIPLARLAHDTGALDEATVRGLSSIAERLEEFGGAPEPPARLHGDLWAGNRLVDRSGRSWLIDPAAHGGHREFDLAMMRLFGGFDERCFAAYDEVAPLAPGWRERVALHQLAPLTVHAVKFGGSYAAATRRAVDEYR
;
A
#
# COMPACT_ATOMS: atom_id res chain seq x y z
N MET A 1 10.98 35.54 11.55
CA MET A 1 10.06 35.31 10.42
C MET A 1 8.97 34.35 10.92
N ALA A 2 7.72 34.53 10.51
CA ALA A 2 6.68 33.55 10.85
C ALA A 2 7.00 32.19 10.18
N GLU A 3 6.67 31.10 10.84
CA GLU A 3 6.78 29.77 10.24
C GLU A 3 5.81 29.70 9.04
N PRO A 4 6.20 29.07 7.91
CA PRO A 4 5.33 28.94 6.76
C PRO A 4 4.12 28.09 7.12
N THR A 5 2.95 28.53 6.71
CA THR A 5 1.71 27.74 6.86
C THR A 5 1.67 26.57 5.88
N LEU A 6 0.79 25.60 6.10
CA LEU A 6 0.60 24.52 5.14
C LEU A 6 0.17 25.05 3.75
N ALA A 7 -0.64 26.12 3.72
CA ALA A 7 -1.04 26.77 2.47
C ALA A 7 0.17 27.34 1.72
N ASP A 8 1.10 27.99 2.43
CA ASP A 8 2.34 28.53 1.83
C ASP A 8 3.21 27.41 1.24
N LEU A 9 3.33 26.27 1.95
CA LEU A 9 4.10 25.11 1.46
C LEU A 9 3.47 24.49 0.21
N VAL A 10 2.14 24.40 0.15
CA VAL A 10 1.43 23.92 -1.04
C VAL A 10 1.58 24.90 -2.21
N ALA A 11 1.47 26.20 -1.94
CA ALA A 11 1.67 27.25 -2.93
C ALA A 11 3.09 27.20 -3.53
N ASP A 12 4.11 27.03 -2.70
CA ASP A 12 5.50 26.87 -3.15
C ASP A 12 5.68 25.63 -4.05
N VAL A 13 5.06 24.52 -3.67
CA VAL A 13 5.15 23.25 -4.43
C VAL A 13 4.45 23.35 -5.79
N LEU A 14 3.32 24.06 -5.87
CA LEU A 14 2.50 24.17 -7.08
C LEU A 14 2.87 25.37 -7.96
N GLY A 15 3.50 26.38 -7.39
CA GLY A 15 3.70 27.69 -8.04
C GLY A 15 2.38 28.44 -8.27
N ALA A 16 1.38 28.27 -7.39
CA ALA A 16 0.03 28.82 -7.47
C ALA A 16 -0.54 29.09 -6.07
N GLU A 17 -1.46 30.05 -5.93
CA GLU A 17 -2.01 30.43 -4.62
C GLU A 17 -3.09 29.43 -4.14
N VAL A 18 -3.10 29.14 -2.84
CA VAL A 18 -4.11 28.32 -2.18
C VAL A 18 -5.25 29.20 -1.69
N VAL A 19 -6.44 29.03 -2.24
CA VAL A 19 -7.66 29.79 -1.88
C VAL A 19 -8.31 29.24 -0.62
N SER A 20 -8.39 27.90 -0.50
CA SER A 20 -8.91 27.23 0.70
C SER A 20 -8.19 25.91 0.96
N LEU A 21 -8.24 25.47 2.23
CA LEU A 21 -7.62 24.23 2.69
C LEU A 21 -8.53 23.57 3.74
N ASP A 22 -9.29 22.58 3.32
CA ASP A 22 -10.28 21.89 4.15
C ASP A 22 -9.76 20.52 4.61
N PRO A 23 -9.73 20.24 5.92
CA PRO A 23 -9.31 18.94 6.42
C PRO A 23 -10.29 17.85 6.00
N LEU A 24 -9.74 16.67 5.65
CA LEU A 24 -10.50 15.47 5.37
C LEU A 24 -10.40 14.48 6.51
N THR A 25 -11.48 13.73 6.74
CA THR A 25 -11.46 12.60 7.67
C THR A 25 -10.85 11.39 6.97
N GLY A 26 -9.87 10.76 7.60
CA GLY A 26 -9.19 9.56 7.09
C GLY A 26 -7.68 9.70 7.16
N GLY A 27 -6.99 8.60 6.82
CA GLY A 27 -5.52 8.52 6.88
C GLY A 27 -4.99 8.26 8.30
N ASP A 28 -4.44 7.07 8.52
CA ASP A 28 -3.90 6.69 9.85
C ASP A 28 -2.59 7.41 10.19
N ASN A 29 -1.79 7.75 9.18
CA ASN A 29 -0.41 8.19 9.37
C ASN A 29 -0.15 9.64 8.91
N ALA A 30 -0.97 10.19 8.01
CA ALA A 30 -0.86 11.56 7.49
C ALA A 30 -2.14 12.36 7.76
N ALA A 31 -2.02 13.67 7.84
CA ALA A 31 -3.16 14.57 7.73
C ALA A 31 -3.45 14.80 6.25
N VAL A 32 -4.74 14.73 5.87
CA VAL A 32 -5.18 14.89 4.49
C VAL A 32 -6.11 16.09 4.38
N PHE A 33 -5.92 16.89 3.33
CA PHE A 33 -6.73 18.07 3.07
C PHE A 33 -7.17 18.11 1.61
N ARG A 34 -8.30 18.76 1.37
CA ARG A 34 -8.68 19.25 0.05
C ARG A 34 -8.26 20.71 -0.04
N ALA A 35 -7.50 21.07 -1.06
CA ALA A 35 -7.17 22.45 -1.35
C ALA A 35 -7.84 22.93 -2.64
N GLU A 36 -8.32 24.18 -2.65
CA GLU A 36 -8.73 24.90 -3.85
C GLU A 36 -7.63 25.88 -4.24
N ILE A 37 -7.28 25.88 -5.51
CA ILE A 37 -6.21 26.69 -6.08
C ILE A 37 -6.81 27.86 -6.85
N ASP A 38 -6.12 29.00 -6.94
CA ASP A 38 -6.56 30.22 -7.58
C ASP A 38 -6.92 30.06 -9.07
N ASP A 39 -6.38 29.03 -9.74
CA ASP A 39 -6.73 28.66 -11.10
C ASP A 39 -8.01 27.80 -11.20
N GLY A 40 -8.69 27.56 -10.09
CA GLY A 40 -9.94 26.81 -10.00
C GLY A 40 -9.75 25.28 -9.88
N ARG A 41 -8.52 24.76 -9.89
CA ARG A 41 -8.26 23.33 -9.64
C ARG A 41 -8.48 22.99 -8.17
N ARG A 42 -8.90 21.74 -7.92
CA ARG A 42 -8.84 21.10 -6.60
C ARG A 42 -7.71 20.09 -6.57
N VAL A 43 -7.04 19.99 -5.42
CA VAL A 43 -5.96 19.04 -5.19
C VAL A 43 -6.12 18.37 -3.83
N ALA A 44 -5.60 17.14 -3.70
CA ALA A 44 -5.45 16.47 -2.42
C ALA A 44 -4.06 16.75 -1.85
N VAL A 45 -4.00 17.15 -0.59
CA VAL A 45 -2.75 17.47 0.11
C VAL A 45 -2.58 16.50 1.26
N LYS A 46 -1.45 15.81 1.29
CA LYS A 46 -1.01 14.98 2.43
C LYS A 46 0.15 15.65 3.12
N THR A 47 0.14 15.67 4.44
CA THR A 47 1.21 16.25 5.25
C THR A 47 1.42 15.48 6.54
N ASP A 48 2.55 15.70 7.18
CA ASP A 48 2.87 15.09 8.46
C ASP A 48 1.84 15.46 9.52
N ARG A 49 1.47 14.50 10.35
CA ARG A 49 0.56 14.73 11.47
C ARG A 49 1.37 15.02 12.73
N PRO A 50 1.09 16.14 13.45
CA PRO A 50 1.78 16.44 14.69
C PRO A 50 1.73 15.29 15.68
N GLY A 51 2.87 14.97 16.28
CA GLY A 51 2.99 13.87 17.26
C GLY A 51 3.14 12.47 16.68
N LEU A 52 3.09 12.31 15.36
CA LEU A 52 3.41 11.05 14.67
C LEU A 52 4.79 11.11 14.00
N PRO A 53 5.39 9.94 13.71
CA PRO A 53 6.62 9.90 12.93
C PRO A 53 6.48 10.59 11.57
N VAL A 54 7.51 11.33 11.17
CA VAL A 54 7.58 12.01 9.87
C VAL A 54 7.43 10.98 8.74
N MET A 55 6.54 11.28 7.81
CA MET A 55 6.27 10.45 6.65
C MET A 55 7.30 10.66 5.53
N ASP A 56 7.63 9.60 4.83
CA ASP A 56 8.42 9.71 3.60
C ASP A 56 7.48 9.89 2.38
N HIS A 57 6.99 11.12 2.22
CA HIS A 57 6.10 11.48 1.11
C HIS A 57 6.72 11.26 -0.27
N ASP A 58 8.06 11.34 -0.40
CA ASP A 58 8.75 11.02 -1.65
C ASP A 58 8.67 9.52 -1.98
N THR A 59 8.67 8.63 -0.98
CA THR A 59 8.44 7.19 -1.19
C THR A 59 7.05 6.93 -1.79
N GLU A 60 6.01 7.57 -1.25
CA GLU A 60 4.65 7.45 -1.79
C GLU A 60 4.55 8.04 -3.21
N ALA A 61 5.09 9.25 -3.41
CA ALA A 61 5.11 9.90 -4.72
C ALA A 61 5.77 9.04 -5.80
N ARG A 62 6.93 8.43 -5.49
CA ARG A 62 7.61 7.49 -6.40
C ARG A 62 6.81 6.20 -6.61
N GLY A 63 6.12 5.72 -5.59
CA GLY A 63 5.23 4.56 -5.69
C GLY A 63 4.09 4.82 -6.68
N LEU A 64 3.40 5.97 -6.55
CA LEU A 64 2.33 6.39 -7.45
C LEU A 64 2.83 6.55 -8.89
N ARG A 65 3.96 7.24 -9.10
CA ARG A 65 4.56 7.37 -10.44
C ARG A 65 4.89 6.02 -11.04
N TRP A 66 5.51 5.13 -10.26
CA TRP A 66 5.86 3.79 -10.72
C TRP A 66 4.63 2.95 -11.12
N LEU A 67 3.53 3.04 -10.37
CA LEU A 67 2.27 2.38 -10.76
C LEU A 67 1.70 3.01 -12.03
N ARG A 68 1.71 4.35 -12.15
CA ARG A 68 1.22 5.10 -13.30
C ARG A 68 1.97 4.75 -14.60
N ASP A 69 3.28 4.52 -14.52
CA ASP A 69 4.13 4.13 -15.66
C ASP A 69 3.71 2.81 -16.32
N SER A 70 2.94 1.97 -15.61
CA SER A 70 2.35 0.76 -16.19
C SER A 70 1.25 1.04 -17.21
N ALA A 71 0.61 2.20 -17.13
CA ALA A 71 -0.57 2.60 -17.90
C ALA A 71 -1.76 1.62 -17.81
N THR A 72 -1.83 0.81 -16.73
CA THR A 72 -2.83 -0.25 -16.55
C THR A 72 -3.86 0.06 -15.49
N VAL A 73 -3.47 0.75 -14.42
CA VAL A 73 -4.35 1.19 -13.33
C VAL A 73 -4.35 2.71 -13.25
N ARG A 74 -5.44 3.27 -12.69
CA ARG A 74 -5.51 4.70 -12.40
C ARG A 74 -4.95 4.96 -11.01
N VAL A 75 -4.05 5.94 -10.95
CA VAL A 75 -3.53 6.51 -9.70
C VAL A 75 -3.54 8.02 -9.84
N PRO A 76 -3.73 8.79 -8.76
CA PRO A 76 -3.65 10.25 -8.81
C PRO A 76 -2.31 10.71 -9.37
N GLU A 77 -2.31 11.77 -10.16
CA GLU A 77 -1.09 12.43 -10.58
C GLU A 77 -0.40 13.05 -9.38
N VAL A 78 0.93 12.87 -9.31
CA VAL A 78 1.75 13.56 -8.31
C VAL A 78 2.09 14.95 -8.85
N LEU A 79 1.38 15.96 -8.35
CA LEU A 79 1.54 17.36 -8.76
C LEU A 79 2.79 17.97 -8.15
N GLY A 80 3.17 17.52 -6.95
CA GLY A 80 4.39 17.95 -6.31
C GLY A 80 4.66 17.25 -4.99
N VAL A 81 5.89 17.35 -4.51
CA VAL A 81 6.32 16.80 -3.21
C VAL A 81 7.41 17.68 -2.62
N ALA A 82 7.33 17.95 -1.33
CA ALA A 82 8.39 18.57 -0.55
C ALA A 82 8.72 17.72 0.68
N ALA A 83 10.00 17.47 0.91
CA ALA A 83 10.45 16.75 2.09
C ALA A 83 10.26 17.60 3.36
N ALA A 84 10.05 16.92 4.49
CA ALA A 84 10.08 17.57 5.80
C ALA A 84 11.45 18.22 6.06
N GLY A 85 11.44 19.36 6.72
CA GLY A 85 12.64 20.05 7.19
C GLY A 85 12.63 20.19 8.71
N PRO A 86 13.65 20.85 9.29
CA PRO A 86 13.71 21.04 10.74
C PRO A 86 12.49 21.75 11.32
N ASP A 87 11.94 22.73 10.59
CA ASP A 87 10.85 23.59 11.04
C ASP A 87 9.65 23.58 10.08
N ARG A 88 9.54 22.55 9.23
CA ARG A 88 8.42 22.41 8.29
C ARG A 88 8.06 20.96 8.07
N PRO A 89 6.75 20.63 7.98
CA PRO A 89 6.29 19.29 7.63
C PRO A 89 6.60 18.97 6.16
N GLY A 90 6.65 17.66 5.85
CA GLY A 90 6.62 17.20 4.48
C GLY A 90 5.23 17.40 3.86
N VAL A 91 5.20 17.56 2.55
CA VAL A 91 3.96 17.76 1.78
C VAL A 91 3.99 16.93 0.51
N LEU A 92 2.89 16.25 0.21
CA LEU A 92 2.61 15.58 -1.06
C LEU A 92 1.30 16.15 -1.62
N VAL A 93 1.37 16.68 -2.83
CA VAL A 93 0.20 17.23 -3.54
C VAL A 93 -0.16 16.32 -4.70
N LEU A 94 -1.42 15.90 -4.71
CA LEU A 94 -1.97 14.93 -5.66
C LEU A 94 -3.16 15.51 -6.42
N GLU A 95 -3.41 14.99 -7.61
CA GLU A 95 -4.67 15.16 -8.33
C GLU A 95 -5.86 14.83 -7.42
N TRP A 96 -6.87 15.70 -7.44
CA TRP A 96 -8.13 15.46 -6.74
C TRP A 96 -9.01 14.47 -7.52
N ILE A 97 -9.41 13.39 -6.89
CA ILE A 97 -10.31 12.42 -7.49
C ILE A 97 -11.74 12.70 -6.99
N GLU A 98 -12.64 13.02 -7.92
CA GLU A 98 -14.06 13.25 -7.62
C GLU A 98 -14.77 11.93 -7.37
N GLU A 99 -14.94 11.60 -6.11
CA GLU A 99 -15.73 10.45 -5.72
C GLU A 99 -17.25 10.70 -5.96
N SER A 100 -18.00 9.63 -6.06
CA SER A 100 -19.45 9.69 -6.17
C SER A 100 -20.07 10.34 -4.94
N ALA A 101 -20.89 11.38 -5.15
CA ALA A 101 -21.56 12.09 -4.06
C ALA A 101 -22.59 11.18 -3.37
N GLY A 102 -22.59 11.17 -2.01
CA GLY A 102 -23.70 10.57 -1.25
C GLY A 102 -23.33 9.53 -0.22
N GLY A 103 -22.04 9.35 0.14
CA GLY A 103 -21.66 8.42 1.24
C GLY A 103 -21.94 6.94 0.95
N GLY A 104 -22.60 6.62 -0.15
CA GLY A 104 -22.74 5.29 -0.73
C GLY A 104 -21.67 5.09 -1.79
N ARG A 105 -20.90 4.03 -1.68
CA ARG A 105 -19.91 3.67 -2.68
C ARG A 105 -20.61 3.56 -4.04
N ALA A 106 -20.18 4.34 -5.05
CA ALA A 106 -20.68 4.16 -6.40
C ALA A 106 -20.53 2.70 -6.81
N PRO A 107 -21.46 2.14 -7.59
CA PRO A 107 -21.23 0.83 -8.17
C PRO A 107 -19.91 0.85 -8.94
N SER A 108 -18.94 0.10 -8.46
CA SER A 108 -17.66 -0.07 -9.16
C SER A 108 -17.80 -1.16 -10.21
N ASP A 109 -17.14 -0.99 -11.34
CA ASP A 109 -16.95 -2.11 -12.27
C ASP A 109 -15.84 -3.02 -11.71
N GLU A 110 -16.27 -4.00 -10.90
CA GLU A 110 -15.36 -4.96 -10.29
C GLU A 110 -14.63 -5.81 -11.32
N GLY A 111 -15.30 -6.15 -12.42
CA GLY A 111 -14.68 -6.90 -13.51
C GLY A 111 -13.61 -6.07 -14.25
N ALA A 112 -13.89 -4.79 -14.52
CA ALA A 112 -12.86 -3.91 -15.10
C ALA A 112 -11.67 -3.75 -14.16
N PHE A 113 -11.92 -3.54 -12.86
CA PHE A 113 -10.83 -3.42 -11.89
C PHE A 113 -9.98 -4.69 -11.80
N GLY A 114 -10.60 -5.88 -11.80
CA GLY A 114 -9.88 -7.16 -11.81
C GLY A 114 -8.96 -7.30 -13.03
N ARG A 115 -9.44 -6.93 -14.21
CA ARG A 115 -8.64 -6.94 -15.46
C ARG A 115 -7.50 -5.92 -15.41
N ASP A 116 -7.74 -4.71 -14.93
CA ASP A 116 -6.72 -3.65 -14.79
C ASP A 116 -5.63 -4.08 -13.81
N LEU A 117 -6.00 -4.70 -12.68
CA LEU A 117 -5.05 -5.24 -11.69
C LEU A 117 -4.22 -6.39 -12.27
N ALA A 118 -4.85 -7.30 -13.03
CA ALA A 118 -4.14 -8.37 -13.70
C ALA A 118 -3.11 -7.83 -14.72
N ALA A 119 -3.48 -6.78 -15.46
CA ALA A 119 -2.58 -6.09 -16.38
C ALA A 119 -1.42 -5.40 -15.64
N LEU A 120 -1.68 -4.77 -14.48
CA LEU A 120 -0.65 -4.20 -13.62
C LEU A 120 0.37 -5.26 -13.20
N HIS A 121 -0.09 -6.37 -12.65
CA HIS A 121 0.81 -7.44 -12.21
C HIS A 121 1.62 -8.02 -13.38
N ARG A 122 1.01 -8.20 -14.55
CA ARG A 122 1.67 -8.69 -15.76
C ARG A 122 2.67 -7.68 -16.36
N SER A 123 2.56 -6.39 -16.08
CA SER A 123 3.56 -5.41 -16.51
C SER A 123 4.94 -5.66 -15.91
N GLY A 124 4.99 -6.47 -14.84
CA GLY A 124 6.22 -6.95 -14.23
C GLY A 124 6.98 -5.90 -13.43
N ALA A 125 8.01 -6.37 -12.75
CA ALA A 125 8.99 -5.56 -12.03
C ALA A 125 10.40 -6.10 -12.29
N PRO A 126 11.46 -5.27 -12.17
CA PRO A 126 12.84 -5.71 -12.42
C PRO A 126 13.35 -6.70 -11.37
N CYS A 127 12.84 -6.66 -10.14
CA CYS A 127 13.25 -7.51 -9.03
C CYS A 127 12.10 -7.66 -8.01
N PHE A 128 12.24 -8.57 -7.07
CA PHE A 128 11.46 -8.55 -5.84
C PHE A 128 12.05 -7.45 -4.94
N GLY A 129 11.22 -6.48 -4.50
CA GLY A 129 11.67 -5.25 -3.86
C GLY A 129 11.75 -4.07 -4.82
N ARG A 130 12.64 -3.12 -4.54
CA ARG A 130 12.81 -1.90 -5.34
C ARG A 130 14.29 -1.50 -5.40
N GLU A 131 14.79 -1.19 -6.60
CA GLU A 131 16.15 -0.67 -6.79
C GLU A 131 16.31 0.78 -6.32
N ASP A 132 15.27 1.59 -6.51
CA ASP A 132 15.26 3.02 -6.19
C ASP A 132 14.77 3.33 -4.76
N ARG A 133 14.31 2.31 -4.01
CA ARG A 133 13.74 2.45 -2.67
C ARG A 133 14.11 1.30 -1.75
N ARG A 134 14.97 1.61 -0.78
CA ARG A 134 15.47 0.64 0.20
C ARG A 134 14.49 0.33 1.34
N THR A 135 13.44 1.13 1.49
CA THR A 135 12.41 0.94 2.51
C THR A 135 11.01 1.19 1.94
N THR A 136 9.98 0.62 2.55
CA THR A 136 8.58 0.82 2.18
C THR A 136 7.67 0.87 3.39
N GLY A 137 6.52 1.52 3.22
CA GLY A 137 5.47 1.64 4.22
C GLY A 137 5.84 2.49 5.44
N SER A 138 4.86 2.74 6.30
CA SER A 138 5.01 3.57 7.51
C SER A 138 6.01 3.01 8.54
N ARG A 139 6.30 1.72 8.49
CA ARG A 139 7.27 1.04 9.35
C ARG A 139 8.67 0.96 8.76
N ARG A 140 8.90 1.57 7.58
CA ARG A 140 10.17 1.54 6.86
C ARG A 140 10.75 0.13 6.74
N LEU A 141 9.91 -0.84 6.38
CA LEU A 141 10.37 -2.22 6.16
C LEU A 141 11.42 -2.23 5.07
N PRO A 142 12.45 -3.08 5.19
CA PRO A 142 13.47 -3.21 4.17
C PRO A 142 12.83 -3.58 2.82
N ASN A 143 13.40 -3.09 1.74
CA ASN A 143 12.85 -3.29 0.39
C ASN A 143 13.97 -3.52 -0.66
N GLU A 144 15.08 -4.07 -0.20
CA GLU A 144 16.24 -4.38 -1.03
C GLU A 144 15.88 -5.35 -2.16
N PRO A 145 16.45 -5.19 -3.34
CA PRO A 145 16.27 -6.14 -4.43
C PRO A 145 16.70 -7.55 -4.06
N CYS A 146 15.83 -8.51 -4.36
CA CYS A 146 16.09 -9.94 -4.19
C CYS A 146 15.80 -10.69 -5.49
N ALA A 147 16.48 -11.81 -5.70
CA ALA A 147 16.36 -12.63 -6.90
C ALA A 147 15.09 -13.49 -6.89
N THR A 148 14.64 -13.92 -5.71
CA THR A 148 13.46 -14.79 -5.55
C THR A 148 12.44 -14.19 -4.59
N TRP A 149 11.19 -14.59 -4.73
CA TRP A 149 10.14 -14.22 -3.79
C TRP A 149 10.43 -14.74 -2.37
N ALA A 150 10.89 -15.98 -2.24
CA ALA A 150 11.19 -16.58 -0.94
C ALA A 150 12.29 -15.79 -0.19
N GLU A 151 13.38 -15.42 -0.89
CA GLU A 151 14.41 -14.57 -0.32
C GLU A 151 13.89 -13.22 0.13
N PHE A 152 13.09 -12.54 -0.71
CA PHE A 152 12.48 -11.26 -0.40
C PHE A 152 11.54 -11.36 0.81
N GLN A 153 10.61 -12.31 0.78
CA GLN A 153 9.65 -12.49 1.85
C GLN A 153 10.32 -12.83 3.19
N ARG A 154 11.36 -13.66 3.15
CA ARG A 154 12.16 -14.01 4.31
C ARG A 154 12.91 -12.79 4.86
N SER A 155 13.79 -12.20 4.06
CA SER A 155 14.77 -11.21 4.51
C SER A 155 14.21 -9.79 4.63
N GLN A 156 13.23 -9.43 3.81
CA GLN A 156 12.68 -8.07 3.74
C GLN A 156 11.32 -7.95 4.46
N ARG A 157 10.69 -9.06 4.83
CA ARG A 157 9.36 -9.06 5.47
C ARG A 157 9.34 -9.86 6.78
N LEU A 158 9.34 -11.19 6.72
CA LEU A 158 8.99 -12.01 7.88
C LEU A 158 10.03 -11.95 9.00
N ILE A 159 11.33 -12.04 8.72
CA ILE A 159 12.37 -11.96 9.76
C ILE A 159 12.42 -10.56 10.42
N PRO A 160 12.43 -9.43 9.66
CA PRO A 160 12.35 -8.11 10.28
C PRO A 160 11.10 -7.91 11.12
N LEU A 161 9.94 -8.38 10.65
CA LEU A 161 8.67 -8.26 11.36
C LEU A 161 8.61 -9.17 12.60
N ALA A 162 9.15 -10.38 12.55
CA ALA A 162 9.24 -11.26 13.71
C ALA A 162 10.08 -10.63 14.83
N ARG A 163 11.22 -10.01 14.48
CA ARG A 163 12.05 -9.25 15.43
C ARG A 163 11.29 -8.07 16.01
N LEU A 164 10.68 -7.25 15.16
CA LEU A 164 9.91 -6.08 15.61
C LEU A 164 8.74 -6.49 16.53
N ALA A 165 8.02 -7.56 16.19
CA ALA A 165 6.92 -8.06 17.00
C ALA A 165 7.39 -8.63 18.37
N HIS A 166 8.56 -9.27 18.40
CA HIS A 166 9.22 -9.70 19.63
C HIS A 166 9.61 -8.49 20.49
N ASP A 167 10.35 -7.53 19.93
CA ASP A 167 10.91 -6.38 20.64
C ASP A 167 9.83 -5.46 21.21
N THR A 168 8.66 -5.40 20.54
CA THR A 168 7.50 -4.62 21.01
C THR A 168 6.55 -5.41 21.89
N GLY A 169 6.75 -6.72 22.06
CA GLY A 169 5.82 -7.59 22.78
C GLY A 169 4.46 -7.75 22.10
N ALA A 170 4.37 -7.45 20.78
CA ALA A 170 3.11 -7.50 20.03
C ALA A 170 2.62 -8.93 19.77
N LEU A 171 3.53 -9.90 19.72
CA LEU A 171 3.25 -11.32 19.56
C LEU A 171 3.95 -12.14 20.64
N ASP A 172 3.35 -13.27 21.02
CA ASP A 172 3.97 -14.23 21.91
C ASP A 172 5.16 -14.95 21.23
N GLU A 173 6.08 -15.47 22.07
CA GLU A 173 7.29 -16.14 21.57
C GLU A 173 7.00 -17.34 20.65
N ALA A 174 5.90 -18.07 20.87
CA ALA A 174 5.57 -19.23 20.04
C ALA A 174 5.16 -18.78 18.64
N THR A 175 4.42 -17.68 18.51
CA THR A 175 4.04 -17.08 17.24
C THR A 175 5.26 -16.48 16.53
N VAL A 176 6.15 -15.80 17.25
CA VAL A 176 7.42 -15.26 16.69
C VAL A 176 8.31 -16.38 16.16
N ARG A 177 8.47 -17.47 16.91
CA ARG A 177 9.22 -18.65 16.42
C ARG A 177 8.57 -19.28 15.22
N GLY A 178 7.23 -19.35 15.17
CA GLY A 178 6.48 -19.86 14.01
C GLY A 178 6.72 -19.02 12.76
N LEU A 179 6.64 -17.69 12.85
CA LEU A 179 6.97 -16.78 11.74
C LEU A 179 8.40 -17.01 11.22
N SER A 180 9.36 -17.14 12.13
CA SER A 180 10.75 -17.39 11.75
C SER A 180 10.92 -18.76 11.08
N SER A 181 10.27 -19.80 11.57
CA SER A 181 10.28 -21.13 10.98
C SER A 181 9.67 -21.16 9.59
N ILE A 182 8.53 -20.47 9.39
CA ILE A 182 7.89 -20.34 8.07
C ILE A 182 8.81 -19.59 7.12
N ALA A 183 9.47 -18.51 7.58
CA ALA A 183 10.39 -17.73 6.77
C ALA A 183 11.55 -18.56 6.18
N GLU A 184 12.02 -19.58 6.90
CA GLU A 184 13.09 -20.48 6.42
C GLU A 184 12.56 -21.57 5.45
N ARG A 185 11.24 -21.78 5.38
CA ARG A 185 10.59 -22.84 4.61
C ARG A 185 9.66 -22.31 3.50
N LEU A 186 9.78 -21.05 3.12
CA LEU A 186 8.87 -20.41 2.16
C LEU A 186 8.81 -21.11 0.80
N GLU A 187 9.90 -21.74 0.36
CA GLU A 187 9.92 -22.51 -0.89
C GLU A 187 8.99 -23.74 -0.86
N GLU A 188 8.72 -24.30 0.32
CA GLU A 188 7.81 -25.42 0.49
C GLU A 188 6.34 -25.01 0.32
N PHE A 189 6.00 -23.76 0.67
CA PHE A 189 4.63 -23.25 0.75
C PHE A 189 4.26 -22.33 -0.41
N GLY A 190 5.24 -21.66 -1.04
CA GLY A 190 5.03 -20.54 -1.96
C GLY A 190 4.47 -20.92 -3.34
N GLY A 191 4.32 -22.20 -3.64
CA GLY A 191 3.88 -22.66 -4.95
C GLY A 191 4.97 -22.59 -6.01
N ALA A 192 4.59 -22.64 -7.29
CA ALA A 192 5.54 -22.54 -8.39
C ALA A 192 6.17 -21.13 -8.44
N PRO A 193 7.47 -21.01 -8.76
CA PRO A 193 8.11 -19.72 -8.93
C PRO A 193 7.44 -18.90 -10.03
N GLU A 194 7.18 -17.62 -9.74
CA GLU A 194 6.68 -16.64 -10.70
C GLU A 194 7.67 -15.46 -10.81
N PRO A 195 7.71 -14.76 -11.95
CA PRO A 195 8.48 -13.53 -12.07
C PRO A 195 7.91 -12.44 -11.14
N PRO A 196 8.73 -11.44 -10.74
CA PRO A 196 8.23 -10.35 -9.91
C PRO A 196 7.15 -9.55 -10.64
N ALA A 197 6.00 -9.44 -9.99
CA ALA A 197 4.88 -8.62 -10.42
C ALA A 197 5.03 -7.19 -9.88
N ARG A 198 4.45 -6.21 -10.57
CA ARG A 198 4.33 -4.83 -10.08
C ARG A 198 3.15 -4.75 -9.12
N LEU A 199 3.41 -4.61 -7.82
CA LEU A 199 2.39 -4.58 -6.78
C LEU A 199 2.04 -3.17 -6.33
N HIS A 200 0.78 -3.00 -5.92
CA HIS A 200 0.36 -1.88 -5.09
C HIS A 200 1.01 -1.97 -3.70
N GLY A 201 1.05 -3.17 -3.13
CA GLY A 201 1.74 -3.48 -1.88
C GLY A 201 0.99 -3.13 -0.60
N ASP A 202 -0.15 -2.45 -0.69
CA ASP A 202 -1.10 -2.18 0.40
C ASP A 202 -2.53 -2.11 -0.15
N LEU A 203 -2.94 -3.12 -0.93
CA LEU A 203 -4.19 -3.12 -1.67
C LEU A 203 -5.37 -3.64 -0.82
N TRP A 204 -6.03 -2.73 -0.14
CA TRP A 204 -7.29 -2.97 0.56
C TRP A 204 -8.35 -1.93 0.16
N ALA A 205 -9.59 -2.16 0.53
CA ALA A 205 -10.70 -1.33 0.06
C ALA A 205 -10.59 0.17 0.40
N GLY A 206 -9.89 0.54 1.49
CA GLY A 206 -9.65 1.93 1.87
C GLY A 206 -8.64 2.64 0.97
N ASN A 207 -7.79 1.89 0.26
CA ASN A 207 -6.83 2.43 -0.69
C ASN A 207 -7.34 2.39 -2.14
N ARG A 208 -8.67 2.22 -2.32
CA ARG A 208 -9.36 2.28 -3.61
C ARG A 208 -10.49 3.30 -3.57
N LEU A 209 -10.36 4.38 -4.31
CA LEU A 209 -11.42 5.34 -4.58
C LEU A 209 -12.22 4.90 -5.82
N VAL A 210 -13.50 5.24 -5.87
CA VAL A 210 -14.34 5.02 -7.06
C VAL A 210 -14.89 6.37 -7.51
N ASP A 211 -14.53 6.79 -8.73
CA ASP A 211 -14.98 8.05 -9.28
C ASP A 211 -16.47 8.01 -9.68
N ARG A 212 -17.02 9.17 -10.06
CA ARG A 212 -18.43 9.31 -10.46
C ARG A 212 -18.82 8.45 -11.65
N SER A 213 -17.86 7.99 -12.44
CA SER A 213 -18.09 7.09 -13.59
C SER A 213 -17.94 5.61 -13.24
N GLY A 214 -17.72 5.26 -11.96
CA GLY A 214 -17.54 3.88 -11.49
C GLY A 214 -16.13 3.32 -11.68
N ARG A 215 -15.16 4.15 -12.10
CA ARG A 215 -13.77 3.71 -12.32
C ARG A 215 -12.99 3.71 -11.00
N SER A 216 -12.17 2.69 -10.82
CA SER A 216 -11.29 2.55 -9.66
C SER A 216 -10.00 3.35 -9.80
N TRP A 217 -9.60 3.99 -8.69
CA TRP A 217 -8.34 4.71 -8.53
C TRP A 217 -7.63 4.17 -7.31
N LEU A 218 -6.33 3.90 -7.42
CA LEU A 218 -5.52 3.38 -6.32
C LEU A 218 -4.71 4.51 -5.68
N ILE A 219 -4.71 4.56 -4.36
CA ILE A 219 -4.00 5.55 -3.54
C ILE A 219 -3.17 4.86 -2.47
N ASP A 220 -2.26 5.58 -1.82
CA ASP A 220 -1.47 5.12 -0.66
C ASP A 220 -0.67 3.82 -0.90
N PRO A 221 0.07 3.70 -2.02
CA PRO A 221 0.78 2.47 -2.31
C PRO A 221 2.02 2.27 -1.42
N ALA A 222 2.28 1.01 -1.07
CA ALA A 222 3.57 0.51 -0.63
C ALA A 222 4.28 -0.23 -1.79
N ALA A 223 4.35 0.42 -2.96
CA ALA A 223 4.66 -0.19 -4.24
C ALA A 223 6.04 -0.85 -4.28
N HIS A 224 6.06 -2.11 -4.72
CA HIS A 224 7.29 -2.90 -4.90
C HIS A 224 7.08 -4.07 -5.87
N GLY A 225 8.15 -4.64 -6.36
CA GLY A 225 8.10 -5.92 -7.05
C GLY A 225 7.87 -7.05 -6.06
N GLY A 226 6.88 -7.92 -6.32
CA GLY A 226 6.54 -8.99 -5.41
C GLY A 226 5.76 -10.13 -6.07
N HIS A 227 5.30 -11.09 -5.28
CA HIS A 227 4.41 -12.13 -5.76
C HIS A 227 3.00 -11.59 -5.90
N ARG A 228 2.36 -11.75 -7.06
CA ARG A 228 1.04 -11.16 -7.35
C ARG A 228 -0.08 -11.59 -6.39
N GLU A 229 0.03 -12.79 -5.80
CA GLU A 229 -0.93 -13.26 -4.80
C GLU A 229 -0.93 -12.40 -3.53
N PHE A 230 0.12 -11.59 -3.29
CA PHE A 230 0.19 -10.69 -2.14
C PHE A 230 -0.93 -9.62 -2.17
N ASP A 231 -1.09 -8.90 -3.29
CA ASP A 231 -2.16 -7.90 -3.41
C ASP A 231 -3.54 -8.56 -3.34
N LEU A 232 -3.72 -9.76 -3.94
CA LEU A 232 -4.98 -10.51 -3.86
C LEU A 232 -5.29 -10.96 -2.43
N ALA A 233 -4.27 -11.36 -1.66
CA ALA A 233 -4.42 -11.71 -0.27
C ALA A 233 -4.76 -10.51 0.61
N MET A 234 -4.21 -9.32 0.32
CA MET A 234 -4.56 -8.06 0.98
C MET A 234 -6.02 -7.68 0.71
N MET A 235 -6.48 -7.80 -0.53
CA MET A 235 -7.89 -7.55 -0.90
C MET A 235 -8.85 -8.45 -0.11
N ARG A 236 -8.46 -9.69 0.18
CA ARG A 236 -9.26 -10.63 0.98
C ARG A 236 -9.20 -10.37 2.49
N LEU A 237 -8.11 -9.77 2.98
CA LEU A 237 -7.90 -9.56 4.41
C LEU A 237 -8.95 -8.63 5.03
N PHE A 238 -9.27 -7.54 4.33
CA PHE A 238 -10.21 -6.52 4.79
C PHE A 238 -11.51 -6.50 4.00
N GLY A 239 -11.63 -7.30 2.94
CA GLY A 239 -12.79 -7.34 2.07
C GLY A 239 -12.98 -6.08 1.21
N GLY A 240 -14.20 -5.90 0.72
CA GLY A 240 -14.59 -4.74 -0.09
C GLY A 240 -14.34 -4.89 -1.60
N PHE A 241 -13.96 -6.08 -2.03
CA PHE A 241 -13.87 -6.53 -3.42
C PHE A 241 -14.75 -7.77 -3.58
N ASP A 242 -15.49 -7.86 -4.68
CA ASP A 242 -16.38 -9.01 -4.91
C ASP A 242 -15.71 -10.11 -5.75
N GLU A 243 -16.34 -11.29 -5.83
CA GLU A 243 -15.78 -12.42 -6.56
C GLU A 243 -15.69 -12.17 -8.07
N ARG A 244 -16.45 -11.21 -8.64
CA ARG A 244 -16.32 -10.82 -10.06
C ARG A 244 -14.97 -10.18 -10.34
N CYS A 245 -14.42 -9.44 -9.36
CA CYS A 245 -13.07 -8.88 -9.47
C CYS A 245 -12.03 -10.01 -9.59
N PHE A 246 -12.06 -10.99 -8.70
CA PHE A 246 -11.13 -12.12 -8.71
C PHE A 246 -11.30 -13.02 -9.95
N ALA A 247 -12.56 -13.25 -10.39
CA ALA A 247 -12.82 -14.01 -11.61
C ALA A 247 -12.26 -13.31 -12.85
N ALA A 248 -12.51 -12.01 -13.00
CA ALA A 248 -11.99 -11.21 -14.12
C ALA A 248 -10.46 -11.07 -14.10
N TYR A 249 -9.84 -11.05 -12.91
CA TYR A 249 -8.41 -11.15 -12.75
C TYR A 249 -7.87 -12.48 -13.29
N ASP A 250 -8.48 -13.60 -12.87
CA ASP A 250 -8.09 -14.96 -13.24
C ASP A 250 -8.23 -15.23 -14.75
N GLU A 251 -9.25 -14.65 -15.40
CA GLU A 251 -9.43 -14.69 -16.86
C GLU A 251 -8.23 -14.07 -17.62
N VAL A 252 -7.64 -12.99 -17.11
CA VAL A 252 -6.54 -12.26 -17.76
C VAL A 252 -5.18 -12.83 -17.36
N ALA A 253 -5.03 -13.21 -16.11
CA ALA A 253 -3.80 -13.72 -15.52
C ALA A 253 -4.10 -14.93 -14.64
N PRO A 254 -4.29 -16.13 -15.24
CA PRO A 254 -4.65 -17.35 -14.50
C PRO A 254 -3.76 -17.59 -13.30
N LEU A 255 -4.38 -17.83 -12.15
CA LEU A 255 -3.70 -18.06 -10.89
C LEU A 255 -3.27 -19.54 -10.80
N ALA A 256 -2.13 -19.77 -10.19
CA ALA A 256 -1.65 -21.13 -9.97
C ALA A 256 -2.61 -21.94 -9.08
N PRO A 257 -2.78 -23.24 -9.32
CA PRO A 257 -3.56 -24.09 -8.42
C PRO A 257 -3.13 -23.92 -6.97
N GLY A 258 -4.09 -23.91 -6.05
CA GLY A 258 -3.83 -23.75 -4.63
C GLY A 258 -3.56 -22.30 -4.17
N TRP A 259 -3.79 -21.27 -4.99
CA TRP A 259 -3.55 -19.89 -4.58
C TRP A 259 -4.41 -19.45 -3.38
N ARG A 260 -5.63 -20.03 -3.25
CA ARG A 260 -6.52 -19.72 -2.12
C ARG A 260 -5.99 -20.26 -0.80
N GLU A 261 -5.29 -21.37 -0.82
CA GLU A 261 -4.62 -22.00 0.32
C GLU A 261 -3.39 -21.19 0.74
N ARG A 262 -2.78 -20.42 -0.19
CA ARG A 262 -1.64 -19.53 0.09
C ARG A 262 -2.04 -18.13 0.56
N VAL A 263 -3.32 -17.79 0.61
CA VAL A 263 -3.78 -16.47 1.08
C VAL A 263 -3.25 -16.16 2.48
N ALA A 264 -3.35 -17.10 3.42
CA ALA A 264 -2.86 -16.88 4.78
C ALA A 264 -1.33 -16.67 4.83
N LEU A 265 -0.55 -17.34 3.95
CA LEU A 265 0.89 -17.14 3.81
C LEU A 265 1.23 -15.69 3.44
N HIS A 266 0.55 -15.16 2.41
CA HIS A 266 0.75 -13.78 1.96
C HIS A 266 0.22 -12.75 2.97
N GLN A 267 -0.73 -13.13 3.83
CA GLN A 267 -1.25 -12.27 4.90
C GLN A 267 -0.36 -12.21 6.15
N LEU A 268 0.64 -13.09 6.31
CA LEU A 268 1.51 -13.09 7.50
C LEU A 268 2.19 -11.73 7.73
N ALA A 269 2.75 -11.12 6.70
CA ALA A 269 3.43 -9.84 6.83
C ALA A 269 2.46 -8.69 7.19
N PRO A 270 1.36 -8.44 6.46
CA PRO A 270 0.41 -7.38 6.82
C PRO A 270 -0.26 -7.61 8.18
N LEU A 271 -0.63 -8.84 8.53
CA LEU A 271 -1.17 -9.15 9.87
C LEU A 271 -0.17 -8.84 10.98
N THR A 272 1.11 -9.16 10.78
CA THR A 272 2.16 -8.85 11.76
C THR A 272 2.37 -7.33 11.89
N VAL A 273 2.36 -6.58 10.78
CA VAL A 273 2.40 -5.10 10.82
C VAL A 273 1.23 -4.54 11.64
N HIS A 274 0.01 -5.05 11.42
CA HIS A 274 -1.17 -4.61 12.15
C HIS A 274 -1.14 -5.05 13.63
N ALA A 275 -0.61 -6.23 13.94
CA ALA A 275 -0.40 -6.66 15.32
C ALA A 275 0.55 -5.71 16.08
N VAL A 276 1.64 -5.28 15.44
CA VAL A 276 2.57 -4.29 16.01
C VAL A 276 1.94 -2.90 16.17
N LYS A 277 1.04 -2.50 15.23
CA LYS A 277 0.38 -1.18 15.29
C LYS A 277 -0.77 -1.12 16.30
N PHE A 278 -1.60 -2.15 16.32
CA PHE A 278 -2.92 -2.12 16.96
C PHE A 278 -3.13 -3.23 18.01
N GLY A 279 -2.28 -4.27 18.01
CA GLY A 279 -2.43 -5.40 18.96
C GLY A 279 -3.70 -6.21 18.76
N GLY A 280 -4.24 -6.74 19.86
CA GLY A 280 -5.59 -7.30 19.98
C GLY A 280 -5.92 -8.41 18.96
N SER A 281 -6.96 -8.20 18.17
CA SER A 281 -7.46 -9.18 17.20
C SER A 281 -6.44 -9.51 16.10
N TYR A 282 -5.55 -8.58 15.76
CA TYR A 282 -4.51 -8.81 14.75
C TYR A 282 -3.43 -9.78 15.24
N ALA A 283 -3.06 -9.71 16.54
CA ALA A 283 -2.15 -10.71 17.13
C ALA A 283 -2.76 -12.12 17.08
N ALA A 284 -4.06 -12.24 17.40
CA ALA A 284 -4.77 -13.51 17.29
C ALA A 284 -4.89 -14.00 15.83
N ALA A 285 -5.09 -13.08 14.86
CA ALA A 285 -5.14 -13.43 13.44
C ALA A 285 -3.76 -13.87 12.92
N THR A 286 -2.68 -13.19 13.31
CA THR A 286 -1.31 -13.60 12.97
C THR A 286 -1.01 -14.99 13.48
N ARG A 287 -1.37 -15.30 14.74
CA ARG A 287 -1.18 -16.64 15.30
C ARG A 287 -1.93 -17.71 14.51
N ARG A 288 -3.22 -17.48 14.16
CA ARG A 288 -3.98 -18.43 13.33
C ARG A 288 -3.31 -18.68 11.99
N ALA A 289 -2.89 -17.62 11.30
CA ALA A 289 -2.19 -17.76 10.02
C ALA A 289 -0.86 -18.51 10.16
N VAL A 290 -0.11 -18.32 11.25
CA VAL A 290 1.11 -19.09 11.54
C VAL A 290 0.78 -20.57 11.78
N ASP A 291 -0.32 -20.86 12.49
CA ASP A 291 -0.70 -22.25 12.83
C ASP A 291 -1.09 -23.07 11.60
N GLU A 292 -1.49 -22.43 10.47
CA GLU A 292 -1.78 -23.11 9.20
C GLU A 292 -0.52 -23.70 8.52
N TYR A 293 0.67 -23.21 8.86
CA TYR A 293 1.96 -23.59 8.23
C TYR A 293 2.97 -24.25 9.18
N ARG A 294 2.52 -24.69 10.35
CA ARG A 294 3.35 -25.41 11.34
C ARG A 294 3.56 -26.87 11.01
#